data_64e1bbd8b39648e147251cc2a6c4e108
#
_entry.id   64e1bbd8b39648e147251cc2a6c4e108
#
_cell.length_a   1.000
_cell.length_b   1.000
_cell.length_c   1.000
_cell.angle_alpha   90.00
_cell.angle_beta   90.00
_cell.angle_gamma   90.00
#
_symmetry.space_group_name_H-M   'P 1'
#
loop_
_entity.id
_entity.type
_entity.pdbx_description
1 polymer ?
#
loop_
_entity_poly.entity_id
_entity_poly.type
_entity_poly.pdbx_seq_one_letter_code
_entity_poly.pdbx_strand_id
1 'polypeptide(L)'
;MAQQNIDMHNLYDLDMERAILASILSNNDALGEIFDIIRASDFYLKGHADIYGAMMQCLNSDLPIATSFLKNKLGGKYDENLTADVLATNPIIDIAKYATELKEKSVKRSLIKIAQQIPSKVSEDKASRDMVDELSQECYSLIDANGGAGAIRQSREIIESMVEHLKAQAKLEDKNIVGLDTGFRELNEKTKGFKNGDLIIIAARPAMGKTTLCLNFIEHVLKQGKGVVFFSLEMPAEQIMMRMLAAKTSIPLQDVMTASLDNEQWSRLSNACDYYASRKFFVHDSGYVNIHQIRTQMRKLKAAHPEISLCVIDYIGLMMSTNNFADRHVQIAEISRGLKLLARELDMPIIALSQLNRTLEARANKRPMLSDLRESGAIEQDADMIFFVYRDDVYREQEEKEAEKRAAAEGRPYERKFTPNKLQETAEIIIGKNRNGETGNVEVLFHKQFSRFASKPYGAAEAVEFQG
;
A
#
# COMPACT_ATOMS: atom_id res chain seq x y z
N MET A 1 -5.86 18.34 -40.19
CA MET A 1 -6.27 18.44 -38.77
C MET A 1 -5.69 19.71 -38.21
N ALA A 2 -6.54 20.60 -37.73
CA ALA A 2 -6.13 21.93 -37.27
C ALA A 2 -5.20 21.79 -36.05
N GLN A 3 -3.94 22.22 -36.19
CA GLN A 3 -3.09 22.54 -35.05
C GLN A 3 -3.80 23.67 -34.28
N GLN A 4 -4.47 23.34 -33.18
CA GLN A 4 -4.87 24.34 -32.20
C GLN A 4 -3.58 24.99 -31.71
N ASN A 5 -3.35 26.24 -32.07
CA ASN A 5 -2.31 27.08 -31.46
C ASN A 5 -2.65 27.16 -29.96
N ILE A 6 -1.91 26.41 -29.16
CA ILE A 6 -1.97 26.54 -27.69
C ILE A 6 -1.43 27.94 -27.38
N ASP A 7 -2.26 28.76 -26.77
CA ASP A 7 -1.84 30.09 -26.34
C ASP A 7 -0.76 29.97 -25.23
N MET A 8 0.48 30.10 -25.64
CA MET A 8 1.65 29.95 -24.75
C MET A 8 1.78 31.11 -23.75
N HIS A 9 1.06 32.25 -23.95
CA HIS A 9 1.18 33.42 -23.09
C HIS A 9 0.74 33.17 -21.64
N ASN A 10 -0.17 32.24 -21.41
CA ASN A 10 -0.62 31.88 -20.06
C ASN A 10 0.28 30.86 -19.33
N LEU A 11 1.34 30.36 -19.97
CA LEU A 11 2.19 29.28 -19.47
C LEU A 11 3.53 29.75 -18.92
N TYR A 12 3.84 31.03 -19.02
CA TYR A 12 5.02 31.66 -18.42
C TYR A 12 4.68 33.09 -17.97
N ASP A 13 5.51 33.62 -17.11
CA ASP A 13 5.42 35.00 -16.63
C ASP A 13 6.82 35.44 -16.22
N LEU A 14 7.46 36.21 -17.12
CA LEU A 14 8.86 36.65 -16.92
C LEU A 14 8.97 37.68 -15.79
N ASP A 15 7.93 38.49 -15.57
CA ASP A 15 7.88 39.47 -14.49
C ASP A 15 7.83 38.77 -13.13
N MET A 16 7.01 37.71 -13.05
CA MET A 16 6.94 36.85 -11.87
C MET A 16 8.29 36.17 -11.59
N GLU A 17 8.96 35.63 -12.62
CA GLU A 17 10.28 35.00 -12.47
C GLU A 17 11.32 36.00 -11.94
N ARG A 18 11.34 37.20 -12.51
CA ARG A 18 12.25 38.27 -12.05
C ARG A 18 11.95 38.68 -10.61
N ALA A 19 10.68 38.84 -10.26
CA ALA A 19 10.28 39.22 -8.91
C ALA A 19 10.70 38.21 -7.84
N ILE A 20 10.58 36.89 -8.15
CA ILE A 20 11.08 35.84 -7.27
C ILE A 20 12.58 35.95 -7.06
N LEU A 21 13.37 36.07 -8.15
CA LEU A 21 14.83 36.21 -8.07
C LEU A 21 15.26 37.48 -7.35
N ALA A 22 14.59 38.61 -7.61
CA ALA A 22 14.83 39.87 -6.93
C ALA A 22 14.59 39.78 -5.43
N SER A 23 13.54 39.09 -5.02
CA SER A 23 13.19 38.87 -3.60
C SER A 23 14.30 38.08 -2.87
N ILE A 24 14.84 37.04 -3.50
CA ILE A 24 15.94 36.24 -2.93
C ILE A 24 17.21 37.09 -2.83
N LEU A 25 17.51 37.95 -3.82
CA LEU A 25 18.67 38.84 -3.77
C LEU A 25 18.53 39.94 -2.72
N SER A 26 17.30 40.40 -2.47
CA SER A 26 17.02 41.41 -1.45
C SER A 26 17.02 40.83 -0.03
N ASN A 27 16.51 39.60 0.12
CA ASN A 27 16.52 38.88 1.38
C ASN A 27 16.83 37.38 1.12
N ASN A 28 18.04 36.96 1.51
CA ASN A 28 18.51 35.61 1.27
C ASN A 28 17.66 34.54 1.99
N ASP A 29 17.01 34.87 3.11
CA ASP A 29 16.12 33.96 3.86
C ASP A 29 14.89 33.57 3.04
N ALA A 30 14.47 34.41 2.10
CA ALA A 30 13.36 34.12 1.18
C ALA A 30 13.59 32.86 0.32
N LEU A 31 14.85 32.49 0.03
CA LEU A 31 15.15 31.24 -0.65
C LEU A 31 14.76 30.04 0.22
N GLY A 32 14.91 30.14 1.55
CA GLY A 32 14.51 29.11 2.51
C GLY A 32 13.00 28.81 2.51
N GLU A 33 12.16 29.78 2.09
CA GLU A 33 10.69 29.59 2.02
C GLU A 33 10.23 28.86 0.76
N ILE A 34 11.09 28.79 -0.29
CA ILE A 34 10.66 28.32 -1.61
C ILE A 34 11.52 27.20 -2.23
N PHE A 35 12.65 26.85 -1.61
CA PHE A 35 13.59 25.88 -2.19
C PHE A 35 12.99 24.48 -2.35
N ASP A 36 11.96 24.13 -1.58
CA ASP A 36 11.20 22.88 -1.66
C ASP A 36 10.00 22.98 -2.62
N ILE A 37 9.54 24.18 -2.96
CA ILE A 37 8.41 24.42 -3.87
C ILE A 37 8.87 24.40 -5.33
N ILE A 38 9.94 25.13 -5.66
CA ILE A 38 10.42 25.30 -7.03
C ILE A 38 11.86 24.84 -7.22
N ARG A 39 12.16 24.48 -8.45
CA ARG A 39 13.51 24.09 -8.91
C ARG A 39 13.94 24.99 -10.08
N ALA A 40 15.22 24.99 -10.41
CA ALA A 40 15.74 25.73 -11.56
C ALA A 40 15.01 25.35 -12.88
N SER A 41 14.59 24.10 -13.04
CA SER A 41 13.83 23.63 -14.20
C SER A 41 12.41 24.20 -14.32
N ASP A 42 11.89 24.84 -13.27
CA ASP A 42 10.55 25.42 -13.26
C ASP A 42 10.52 26.83 -13.92
N PHE A 43 11.66 27.47 -14.04
CA PHE A 43 11.77 28.73 -14.76
C PHE A 43 11.66 28.52 -16.27
N TYR A 44 10.95 29.41 -16.95
CA TYR A 44 10.78 29.36 -18.41
C TYR A 44 12.01 29.89 -19.11
N LEU A 45 12.54 31.06 -18.64
CA LEU A 45 13.72 31.65 -19.20
C LEU A 45 14.98 30.96 -18.67
N LYS A 46 15.77 30.40 -19.57
CA LYS A 46 17.01 29.66 -19.21
C LYS A 46 17.97 30.48 -18.34
N GLY A 47 18.10 31.79 -18.60
CA GLY A 47 18.93 32.66 -17.79
C GLY A 47 18.43 32.79 -16.34
N HIS A 48 17.10 32.85 -16.12
CA HIS A 48 16.54 32.86 -14.78
C HIS A 48 16.76 31.51 -14.08
N ALA A 49 16.60 30.39 -14.80
CA ALA A 49 16.90 29.05 -14.31
C ALA A 49 18.37 28.92 -13.86
N ASP A 50 19.31 29.44 -14.68
CA ASP A 50 20.74 29.42 -14.37
C ASP A 50 21.04 30.29 -13.13
N ILE A 51 20.44 31.49 -13.01
CA ILE A 51 20.58 32.38 -11.83
C ILE A 51 20.05 31.66 -10.56
N TYR A 52 18.84 31.08 -10.60
CA TYR A 52 18.29 30.34 -9.47
C TYR A 52 19.16 29.13 -9.08
N GLY A 53 19.67 28.40 -10.08
CA GLY A 53 20.60 27.30 -9.87
C GLY A 53 21.91 27.75 -9.17
N ALA A 54 22.44 28.94 -9.52
CA ALA A 54 23.60 29.51 -8.85
C ALA A 54 23.28 29.94 -7.40
N MET A 55 22.08 30.48 -7.14
CA MET A 55 21.60 30.81 -5.78
C MET A 55 21.56 29.56 -4.92
N MET A 56 21.00 28.46 -5.43
CA MET A 56 20.97 27.16 -4.75
C MET A 56 22.37 26.60 -4.46
N GLN A 57 23.34 26.81 -5.39
CA GLN A 57 24.73 26.42 -5.15
C GLN A 57 25.39 27.27 -4.07
N CYS A 58 25.08 28.57 -3.98
CA CYS A 58 25.54 29.42 -2.89
C CYS A 58 24.99 28.94 -1.56
N LEU A 59 23.68 28.65 -1.47
CA LEU A 59 23.02 28.11 -0.27
C LEU A 59 23.69 26.80 0.19
N ASN A 60 23.87 25.84 -0.71
CA ASN A 60 24.50 24.56 -0.42
C ASN A 60 25.98 24.64 -0.02
N SER A 61 26.64 25.74 -0.35
CA SER A 61 28.07 26.01 -0.04
C SER A 61 28.23 26.95 1.15
N ASP A 62 27.15 27.33 1.83
CA ASP A 62 27.10 28.29 2.93
C ASP A 62 27.73 29.65 2.55
N LEU A 63 27.49 30.09 1.29
CA LEU A 63 27.97 31.34 0.75
C LEU A 63 26.83 32.36 0.65
N PRO A 64 27.10 33.67 0.85
CA PRO A 64 26.09 34.70 0.67
C PRO A 64 25.55 34.72 -0.78
N ILE A 65 24.25 34.91 -0.93
CA ILE A 65 23.62 35.08 -2.24
C ILE A 65 23.75 36.55 -2.64
N ALA A 66 24.86 36.86 -3.27
CA ALA A 66 25.18 38.21 -3.77
C ALA A 66 25.68 38.13 -5.23
N THR A 67 25.52 39.21 -5.98
CA THR A 67 25.84 39.25 -7.41
C THR A 67 27.28 38.85 -7.71
N SER A 68 28.25 39.19 -6.84
CA SER A 68 29.64 38.78 -6.98
C SER A 68 29.85 37.27 -6.91
N PHE A 69 29.15 36.59 -6.00
CA PHE A 69 29.19 35.12 -5.87
C PHE A 69 28.43 34.43 -7.01
N LEU A 70 27.30 35.00 -7.45
CA LEU A 70 26.56 34.49 -8.60
C LEU A 70 27.40 34.59 -9.89
N LYS A 71 28.11 35.70 -10.11
CA LYS A 71 29.02 35.86 -11.24
C LYS A 71 30.11 34.79 -11.29
N ASN A 72 30.66 34.44 -10.11
CA ASN A 72 31.67 33.38 -10.01
C ASN A 72 31.08 31.99 -10.27
N LYS A 73 29.87 31.70 -9.77
CA LYS A 73 29.19 30.39 -9.95
C LYS A 73 28.72 30.20 -11.39
N LEU A 74 28.21 31.24 -12.03
CA LEU A 74 27.74 31.23 -13.42
C LEU A 74 28.85 31.21 -14.44
N GLY A 75 30.02 31.83 -14.14
CA GLY A 75 31.13 31.90 -15.05
C GLY A 75 30.74 32.46 -16.42
N GLY A 76 30.99 31.72 -17.49
CA GLY A 76 30.63 32.12 -18.86
C GLY A 76 29.15 32.23 -19.19
N LYS A 77 28.27 31.81 -18.28
CA LYS A 77 26.79 31.91 -18.42
C LYS A 77 26.25 33.18 -17.75
N TYR A 78 27.10 33.99 -17.13
CA TYR A 78 26.67 35.21 -16.47
C TYR A 78 26.28 36.27 -17.49
N ASP A 79 25.01 36.69 -17.43
CA ASP A 79 24.47 37.77 -18.26
C ASP A 79 24.27 39.02 -17.37
N GLU A 80 25.01 40.07 -17.68
CA GLU A 80 25.02 41.30 -16.90
C GLU A 80 23.70 42.08 -17.07
N ASN A 81 23.12 42.07 -18.28
CA ASN A 81 21.84 42.74 -18.54
C ASN A 81 20.67 42.04 -17.84
N LEU A 82 20.63 40.74 -17.95
CA LEU A 82 19.59 39.93 -17.28
C LEU A 82 19.67 40.08 -15.76
N THR A 83 20.85 40.09 -15.20
CA THR A 83 21.06 40.31 -13.76
C THR A 83 20.67 41.73 -13.33
N ALA A 84 20.93 42.72 -14.16
CA ALA A 84 20.53 44.11 -13.92
C ALA A 84 18.99 44.25 -13.94
N ASP A 85 18.30 43.58 -14.88
CA ASP A 85 16.84 43.54 -14.97
C ASP A 85 16.21 42.91 -13.70
N VAL A 86 16.79 41.81 -13.20
CA VAL A 86 16.36 41.19 -11.93
C VAL A 86 16.53 42.17 -10.76
N LEU A 87 17.70 42.84 -10.66
CA LEU A 87 17.97 43.82 -9.59
C LEU A 87 17.08 45.05 -9.64
N ALA A 88 16.65 45.46 -10.84
CA ALA A 88 15.71 46.58 -11.03
C ALA A 88 14.26 46.23 -10.69
N THR A 89 13.95 44.96 -10.49
CA THR A 89 12.59 44.49 -10.19
C THR A 89 12.29 44.61 -8.69
N ASN A 90 11.10 45.09 -8.34
CA ASN A 90 10.69 45.21 -6.93
C ASN A 90 10.50 43.82 -6.27
N PRO A 91 11.09 43.60 -5.09
CA PRO A 91 10.82 42.37 -4.31
C PRO A 91 9.35 42.23 -3.92
N ILE A 92 8.88 40.98 -3.82
CA ILE A 92 7.53 40.62 -3.42
C ILE A 92 7.50 40.18 -1.96
N ILE A 93 6.35 40.41 -1.28
CA ILE A 93 6.21 40.10 0.15
C ILE A 93 5.88 38.61 0.36
N ASP A 94 4.99 38.05 -0.48
CA ASP A 94 4.54 36.65 -0.35
C ASP A 94 5.19 35.81 -1.46
N ILE A 95 6.48 35.50 -1.27
CA ILE A 95 7.27 34.76 -2.27
C ILE A 95 6.76 33.32 -2.46
N ALA A 96 6.21 32.68 -1.40
CA ALA A 96 5.72 31.31 -1.46
C ALA A 96 4.53 31.17 -2.41
N LYS A 97 3.62 32.16 -2.42
CA LYS A 97 2.48 32.18 -3.33
C LYS A 97 2.92 32.30 -4.78
N TYR A 98 3.88 33.17 -5.06
CA TYR A 98 4.44 33.35 -6.42
C TYR A 98 5.21 32.11 -6.87
N ALA A 99 5.96 31.45 -5.98
CA ALA A 99 6.64 30.20 -6.26
C ALA A 99 5.64 29.08 -6.60
N THR A 100 4.51 29.00 -5.90
CA THR A 100 3.44 28.04 -6.18
C THR A 100 2.81 28.29 -7.56
N GLU A 101 2.56 29.54 -7.94
CA GLU A 101 2.05 29.90 -9.25
C GLU A 101 3.05 29.58 -10.37
N LEU A 102 4.33 29.89 -10.17
CA LEU A 102 5.41 29.52 -11.10
C LEU A 102 5.47 28.01 -11.30
N LYS A 103 5.35 27.23 -10.22
CA LYS A 103 5.30 25.78 -10.25
C LYS A 103 4.15 25.26 -11.07
N GLU A 104 2.94 25.81 -10.86
CA GLU A 104 1.73 25.44 -11.61
C GLU A 104 1.92 25.67 -13.12
N LYS A 105 2.50 26.83 -13.51
CA LYS A 105 2.83 27.11 -14.91
C LYS A 105 3.87 26.13 -15.48
N SER A 106 4.88 25.74 -14.70
CA SER A 106 5.89 24.75 -15.07
C SER A 106 5.26 23.37 -15.33
N VAL A 107 4.36 22.93 -14.47
CA VAL A 107 3.63 21.65 -14.64
C VAL A 107 2.82 21.66 -15.92
N LYS A 108 2.07 22.75 -16.18
CA LYS A 108 1.29 22.91 -17.43
C LYS A 108 2.19 22.82 -18.68
N ARG A 109 3.37 23.45 -18.65
CA ARG A 109 4.35 23.34 -19.75
C ARG A 109 4.81 21.89 -19.94
N SER A 110 5.10 21.20 -18.85
CA SER A 110 5.54 19.80 -18.88
C SER A 110 4.47 18.86 -19.43
N LEU A 111 3.19 19.07 -19.06
CA LEU A 111 2.06 18.32 -19.62
C LEU A 111 1.93 18.52 -21.12
N ILE A 112 2.08 19.75 -21.61
CA ILE A 112 2.07 20.06 -23.05
C ILE A 112 3.23 19.35 -23.77
N LYS A 113 4.43 19.37 -23.15
CA LYS A 113 5.59 18.66 -23.71
C LYS A 113 5.34 17.16 -23.83
N ILE A 114 4.75 16.53 -22.81
CA ILE A 114 4.36 15.12 -22.86
C ILE A 114 3.35 14.90 -23.99
N ALA A 115 2.32 15.74 -24.07
CA ALA A 115 1.30 15.63 -25.13
C ALA A 115 1.90 15.75 -26.54
N GLN A 116 2.89 16.62 -26.75
CA GLN A 116 3.58 16.78 -28.01
C GLN A 116 4.46 15.57 -28.39
N GLN A 117 4.92 14.80 -27.42
CA GLN A 117 5.71 13.58 -27.65
C GLN A 117 4.84 12.37 -28.00
N ILE A 118 3.54 12.39 -27.69
CA ILE A 118 2.63 11.28 -27.96
C ILE A 118 2.64 10.84 -29.44
N PRO A 119 2.53 11.73 -30.44
CA PRO A 119 2.52 11.32 -31.84
C PRO A 119 3.80 10.59 -32.28
N SER A 120 4.96 11.00 -31.78
CA SER A 120 6.24 10.34 -32.09
C SER A 120 6.34 8.98 -31.41
N LYS A 121 5.93 8.86 -30.16
CA LYS A 121 5.91 7.59 -29.41
C LYS A 121 4.95 6.57 -30.04
N VAL A 122 3.77 7.00 -30.53
CA VAL A 122 2.81 6.14 -31.22
C VAL A 122 3.39 5.59 -32.55
N SER A 123 4.37 6.27 -33.14
CA SER A 123 5.04 5.82 -34.36
C SER A 123 6.15 4.80 -34.11
N GLU A 124 6.51 4.53 -32.84
CA GLU A 124 7.49 3.50 -32.47
C GLU A 124 6.86 2.10 -32.54
N ASP A 125 7.68 1.09 -32.88
CA ASP A 125 7.25 -0.31 -32.91
C ASP A 125 7.25 -0.92 -31.49
N LYS A 126 6.35 -0.38 -30.64
CA LYS A 126 6.12 -0.83 -29.25
C LYS A 126 4.67 -1.25 -29.06
N ALA A 127 4.43 -2.16 -28.12
CA ALA A 127 3.07 -2.51 -27.73
C ALA A 127 2.33 -1.30 -27.15
N SER A 128 1.08 -1.09 -27.53
CA SER A 128 0.25 0.04 -27.07
C SER A 128 0.16 0.14 -25.55
N ARG A 129 0.21 -1.00 -24.85
CA ARG A 129 0.17 -1.08 -23.39
C ARG A 129 1.43 -0.48 -22.77
N ASP A 130 2.61 -0.79 -23.31
CA ASP A 130 3.88 -0.28 -22.83
C ASP A 130 3.97 1.24 -23.00
N MET A 131 3.44 1.75 -24.13
CA MET A 131 3.35 3.20 -24.37
C MET A 131 2.45 3.92 -23.38
N VAL A 132 1.29 3.32 -23.05
CA VAL A 132 0.38 3.89 -22.03
C VAL A 132 1.02 3.87 -20.65
N ASP A 133 1.75 2.81 -20.29
CA ASP A 133 2.46 2.70 -19.02
C ASP A 133 3.60 3.74 -18.93
N GLU A 134 4.39 3.93 -19.99
CA GLU A 134 5.43 4.98 -20.07
C GLU A 134 4.84 6.40 -19.89
N LEU A 135 3.76 6.73 -20.62
CA LEU A 135 3.10 8.03 -20.51
C LEU A 135 2.51 8.26 -19.11
N SER A 136 1.93 7.20 -18.52
CA SER A 136 1.42 7.25 -17.16
C SER A 136 2.55 7.53 -16.17
N GLN A 137 3.70 6.87 -16.30
CA GLN A 137 4.88 7.11 -15.46
C GLN A 137 5.39 8.56 -15.59
N GLU A 138 5.46 9.11 -16.81
CA GLU A 138 5.86 10.51 -17.03
C GLU A 138 4.89 11.49 -16.37
N CYS A 139 3.57 11.27 -16.49
CA CYS A 139 2.56 12.07 -15.82
C CYS A 139 2.66 11.97 -14.28
N TYR A 140 2.89 10.76 -13.75
CA TYR A 140 3.07 10.58 -12.30
C TYR A 140 4.34 11.22 -11.76
N SER A 141 5.44 11.19 -12.52
CA SER A 141 6.67 11.86 -12.10
C SER A 141 6.47 13.37 -11.91
N LEU A 142 5.55 14.01 -12.66
CA LEU A 142 5.17 15.40 -12.48
C LEU A 142 4.38 15.62 -11.19
N ILE A 143 3.51 14.68 -10.82
CA ILE A 143 2.73 14.75 -9.57
C ILE A 143 3.65 14.50 -8.36
N ASP A 144 4.52 13.50 -8.42
CA ASP A 144 5.47 13.17 -7.34
C ASP A 144 6.54 14.26 -7.15
N ALA A 145 6.93 14.95 -8.22
CA ALA A 145 7.80 16.13 -8.14
C ALA A 145 7.12 17.34 -7.48
N ASN A 146 5.79 17.34 -7.43
CA ASN A 146 4.94 18.40 -6.85
C ASN A 146 4.36 18.02 -5.47
N GLY A 147 4.19 16.73 -5.20
CA GLY A 147 3.78 16.22 -3.90
C GLY A 147 5.00 16.16 -3.00
N GLY A 148 5.11 17.09 -2.07
CA GLY A 148 6.24 17.19 -1.15
C GLY A 148 6.58 15.85 -0.53
N ALA A 149 7.71 15.29 -0.92
CA ALA A 149 8.34 14.21 -0.18
C ALA A 149 8.65 14.76 1.21
N GLY A 150 7.78 14.41 2.18
CA GLY A 150 7.97 14.65 3.60
C GLY A 150 8.57 16.00 3.97
N ALA A 151 7.78 17.08 3.92
CA ALA A 151 8.23 18.37 4.46
C ALA A 151 8.76 18.15 5.88
N ILE A 152 9.95 18.69 6.16
CA ILE A 152 10.49 18.69 7.53
C ILE A 152 9.53 19.51 8.38
N ARG A 153 8.79 18.83 9.26
CA ARG A 153 7.81 19.47 10.14
C ARG A 153 8.47 19.89 11.44
N GLN A 154 8.14 21.07 11.93
CA GLN A 154 8.56 21.50 13.25
C GLN A 154 7.88 20.65 14.34
N SER A 155 8.59 20.40 15.44
CA SER A 155 8.06 19.63 16.57
C SER A 155 6.74 20.20 17.11
N ARG A 156 6.52 21.50 17.04
CA ARG A 156 5.27 22.15 17.42
C ARG A 156 4.08 21.66 16.62
N GLU A 157 4.18 21.66 15.29
CA GLU A 157 3.12 21.17 14.37
C GLU A 157 2.82 19.68 14.60
N ILE A 158 3.89 18.89 14.85
CA ILE A 158 3.77 17.47 15.16
C ILE A 158 3.00 17.27 16.46
N ILE A 159 3.31 18.05 17.50
CA ILE A 159 2.66 17.97 18.82
C ILE A 159 1.19 18.38 18.69
N GLU A 160 0.88 19.47 18.00
CA GLU A 160 -0.50 19.93 17.79
C GLU A 160 -1.35 18.85 17.09
N SER A 161 -0.86 18.29 15.99
CA SER A 161 -1.50 17.16 15.28
C SER A 161 -1.65 15.91 16.17
N MET A 162 -0.63 15.57 16.96
CA MET A 162 -0.66 14.44 17.88
C MET A 162 -1.72 14.64 18.98
N VAL A 163 -1.81 15.84 19.56
CA VAL A 163 -2.80 16.15 20.62
C VAL A 163 -4.22 16.05 20.07
N GLU A 164 -4.47 16.52 18.84
CA GLU A 164 -5.77 16.36 18.20
C GLU A 164 -6.13 14.88 17.98
N HIS A 165 -5.18 14.09 17.52
CA HIS A 165 -5.37 12.65 17.34
C HIS A 165 -5.67 11.96 18.68
N LEU A 166 -4.91 12.27 19.76
CA LEU A 166 -5.14 11.73 21.10
C LEU A 166 -6.50 12.13 21.67
N LYS A 167 -6.96 13.37 21.43
CA LYS A 167 -8.30 13.83 21.84
C LYS A 167 -9.41 13.08 21.10
N ALA A 168 -9.23 12.80 19.79
CA ALA A 168 -10.16 12.01 19.03
C ALA A 168 -10.23 10.56 19.54
N GLN A 169 -9.08 9.98 19.86
CA GLN A 169 -8.98 8.61 20.38
C GLN A 169 -9.56 8.47 21.80
N ALA A 170 -9.41 9.47 22.64
CA ALA A 170 -9.97 9.48 24.00
C ALA A 170 -11.52 9.42 24.01
N LYS A 171 -12.17 9.74 22.90
CA LYS A 171 -13.63 9.71 22.75
C LYS A 171 -14.15 8.35 22.26
N LEU A 172 -13.26 7.42 21.84
CA LEU A 172 -13.67 6.08 21.41
C LEU A 172 -14.07 5.22 22.62
N GLU A 173 -15.12 4.42 22.45
CA GLU A 173 -15.63 3.52 23.49
C GLU A 173 -14.61 2.43 23.84
N ASP A 174 -13.92 1.87 22.86
CA ASP A 174 -12.85 0.89 23.08
C ASP A 174 -11.47 1.52 22.89
N LYS A 175 -10.83 1.83 24.04
CA LYS A 175 -9.49 2.42 24.08
C LYS A 175 -8.37 1.43 23.72
N ASN A 176 -8.67 0.14 23.63
CA ASN A 176 -7.67 -0.88 23.31
C ASN A 176 -7.36 -0.96 21.82
N ILE A 177 -8.21 -0.41 20.96
CA ILE A 177 -8.06 -0.45 19.50
C ILE A 177 -7.70 0.96 19.02
N VAL A 178 -6.48 1.11 18.52
CA VAL A 178 -5.96 2.38 17.96
C VAL A 178 -6.17 2.46 16.46
N GLY A 179 -6.07 1.30 15.79
CA GLY A 179 -6.22 1.16 14.35
C GLY A 179 -7.56 0.58 13.95
N LEU A 180 -7.59 -0.04 12.78
CA LEU A 180 -8.73 -0.77 12.26
C LEU A 180 -8.89 -2.08 13.03
N ASP A 181 -10.07 -2.32 13.58
CA ASP A 181 -10.37 -3.53 14.34
C ASP A 181 -10.29 -4.77 13.46
N THR A 182 -9.54 -5.78 13.90
CA THR A 182 -9.33 -7.03 13.17
C THR A 182 -10.50 -8.01 13.24
N GLY A 183 -11.40 -7.83 14.21
CA GLY A 183 -12.49 -8.78 14.53
C GLY A 183 -12.05 -9.92 15.44
N PHE A 184 -10.79 -10.00 15.82
CA PHE A 184 -10.24 -10.99 16.75
C PHE A 184 -9.72 -10.28 17.99
N ARG A 185 -10.39 -10.46 19.13
CA ARG A 185 -10.09 -9.74 20.38
C ARG A 185 -8.63 -9.90 20.81
N GLU A 186 -8.13 -11.12 20.91
CA GLU A 186 -6.76 -11.38 21.34
C GLU A 186 -5.71 -10.78 20.36
N LEU A 187 -6.05 -10.77 19.05
CA LEU A 187 -5.19 -10.12 18.06
C LEU A 187 -5.17 -8.61 18.26
N ASN A 188 -6.32 -8.00 18.53
CA ASN A 188 -6.43 -6.57 18.85
C ASN A 188 -5.70 -6.20 20.15
N GLU A 189 -5.75 -7.05 21.18
CA GLU A 189 -5.03 -6.84 22.44
C GLU A 189 -3.51 -6.75 22.24
N LYS A 190 -2.95 -7.58 21.32
CA LYS A 190 -1.51 -7.59 21.00
C LYS A 190 -1.11 -6.53 19.97
N THR A 191 -1.94 -6.26 18.96
CA THR A 191 -1.58 -5.37 17.85
C THR A 191 -2.13 -3.95 17.97
N LYS A 192 -3.17 -3.75 18.78
CA LYS A 192 -3.98 -2.53 18.87
C LYS A 192 -4.73 -2.22 17.55
N GLY A 193 -4.99 -3.25 16.72
CA GLY A 193 -5.60 -3.14 15.39
C GLY A 193 -4.61 -2.76 14.29
N PHE A 194 -5.09 -2.60 13.06
CA PHE A 194 -4.28 -2.20 11.91
C PHE A 194 -4.24 -0.69 11.81
N LYS A 195 -3.05 -0.10 12.00
CA LYS A 195 -2.89 1.35 11.98
C LYS A 195 -2.78 1.89 10.56
N ASN A 196 -3.18 3.13 10.39
CA ASN A 196 -2.98 3.85 9.14
C ASN A 196 -1.49 3.91 8.78
N GLY A 197 -1.19 3.69 7.49
CA GLY A 197 0.17 3.64 6.98
C GLY A 197 0.93 2.34 7.26
N ASP A 198 0.32 1.34 7.91
CA ASP A 198 0.94 0.04 8.14
C ASP A 198 0.89 -0.86 6.90
N LEU A 199 2.00 -1.55 6.65
CA LEU A 199 2.06 -2.70 5.75
C LEU A 199 2.01 -3.98 6.60
N ILE A 200 0.95 -4.76 6.42
CA ILE A 200 0.72 -6.02 7.12
C ILE A 200 0.92 -7.17 6.14
N ILE A 201 1.76 -8.12 6.50
CA ILE A 201 1.98 -9.33 5.70
C ILE A 201 1.27 -10.50 6.37
N ILE A 202 0.46 -11.23 5.60
CA ILE A 202 -0.10 -12.52 6.04
C ILE A 202 0.51 -13.61 5.18
N ALA A 203 1.29 -14.48 5.81
CA ALA A 203 2.00 -15.52 5.10
C ALA A 203 1.59 -16.92 5.56
N ALA A 204 1.49 -17.85 4.61
CA ALA A 204 1.17 -19.23 4.91
C ALA A 204 1.64 -20.18 3.80
N ARG A 205 1.69 -21.48 4.10
CA ARG A 205 1.72 -22.53 3.08
C ARG A 205 0.36 -22.63 2.39
N PRO A 206 0.29 -23.15 1.15
CA PRO A 206 -0.98 -23.40 0.47
C PRO A 206 -1.94 -24.20 1.34
N ALA A 207 -3.23 -23.94 1.20
CA ALA A 207 -4.33 -24.57 1.94
C ALA A 207 -4.39 -24.31 3.46
N MET A 208 -3.51 -23.48 4.03
CA MET A 208 -3.55 -23.11 5.46
C MET A 208 -4.67 -22.09 5.80
N GLY A 209 -5.27 -21.46 4.79
CA GLY A 209 -6.36 -20.49 5.00
C GLY A 209 -5.94 -19.03 5.01
N LYS A 210 -4.80 -18.67 4.38
CA LYS A 210 -4.30 -17.30 4.25
C LYS A 210 -5.39 -16.33 3.74
N THR A 211 -5.96 -16.61 2.58
CA THR A 211 -7.04 -15.82 1.97
C THR A 211 -8.29 -15.80 2.84
N THR A 212 -8.63 -16.94 3.47
CA THR A 212 -9.78 -17.03 4.38
C THR A 212 -9.64 -16.12 5.58
N LEU A 213 -8.47 -16.07 6.24
CA LEU A 213 -8.24 -15.16 7.36
C LEU A 213 -8.40 -13.71 6.92
N CYS A 214 -7.87 -13.39 5.74
CA CYS A 214 -8.01 -12.06 5.17
C CYS A 214 -9.47 -11.68 4.89
N LEU A 215 -10.26 -12.60 4.34
CA LEU A 215 -11.70 -12.38 4.13
C LEU A 215 -12.48 -12.17 5.46
N ASN A 216 -12.04 -12.79 6.56
CA ASN A 216 -12.62 -12.51 7.87
C ASN A 216 -12.31 -11.07 8.35
N PHE A 217 -11.09 -10.57 8.14
CA PHE A 217 -10.77 -9.17 8.41
C PHE A 217 -11.63 -8.22 7.56
N ILE A 218 -11.75 -8.52 6.25
CA ILE A 218 -12.59 -7.75 5.32
C ILE A 218 -14.04 -7.69 5.81
N GLU A 219 -14.64 -8.85 6.14
CA GLU A 219 -16.03 -8.92 6.65
C GLU A 219 -16.21 -8.04 7.89
N HIS A 220 -15.25 -8.07 8.81
CA HIS A 220 -15.32 -7.27 10.03
C HIS A 220 -15.23 -5.76 9.73
N VAL A 221 -14.36 -5.36 8.81
CA VAL A 221 -14.22 -3.95 8.37
C VAL A 221 -15.50 -3.47 7.67
N LEU A 222 -16.07 -4.28 6.78
CA LEU A 222 -17.32 -3.97 6.09
C LEU A 222 -18.50 -3.86 7.07
N LYS A 223 -18.52 -4.68 8.16
CA LYS A 223 -19.52 -4.60 9.23
C LYS A 223 -19.49 -3.26 9.95
N GLN A 224 -18.32 -2.64 10.08
CA GLN A 224 -18.15 -1.30 10.65
C GLN A 224 -18.59 -0.15 9.70
N GLY A 225 -19.11 -0.47 8.51
CA GLY A 225 -19.50 0.52 7.50
C GLY A 225 -18.34 1.14 6.73
N LYS A 226 -17.12 0.61 6.91
CA LYS A 226 -15.92 1.05 6.19
C LYS A 226 -15.79 0.35 4.85
N GLY A 227 -15.11 0.98 3.88
CA GLY A 227 -14.88 0.42 2.55
C GLY A 227 -13.57 -0.40 2.50
N VAL A 228 -13.56 -1.39 1.59
CA VAL A 228 -12.40 -2.26 1.34
C VAL A 228 -12.16 -2.43 -0.14
N VAL A 229 -10.90 -2.41 -0.55
CA VAL A 229 -10.46 -2.78 -1.90
C VAL A 229 -9.65 -4.07 -1.83
N PHE A 230 -9.98 -5.04 -2.68
CA PHE A 230 -9.31 -6.33 -2.74
C PHE A 230 -8.76 -6.57 -4.16
N PHE A 231 -7.44 -6.65 -4.27
CA PHE A 231 -6.76 -7.08 -5.50
C PHE A 231 -6.52 -8.57 -5.42
N SER A 232 -7.32 -9.34 -6.14
CA SER A 232 -7.20 -10.79 -6.25
C SER A 232 -6.44 -11.15 -7.51
N LEU A 233 -5.23 -11.66 -7.37
CA LEU A 233 -4.40 -12.06 -8.50
C LEU A 233 -4.44 -13.58 -8.72
N GLU A 234 -4.99 -14.33 -7.76
CA GLU A 234 -5.06 -15.79 -7.79
C GLU A 234 -6.49 -16.31 -8.07
N MET A 235 -7.51 -15.60 -7.57
CA MET A 235 -8.89 -16.08 -7.60
C MET A 235 -9.83 -15.09 -8.29
N PRO A 236 -10.82 -15.57 -9.09
CA PRO A 236 -11.90 -14.73 -9.62
C PRO A 236 -12.77 -14.11 -8.51
N ALA A 237 -13.35 -12.95 -8.79
CA ALA A 237 -14.18 -12.20 -7.86
C ALA A 237 -15.39 -13.00 -7.35
N GLU A 238 -16.01 -13.81 -8.21
CA GLU A 238 -17.14 -14.65 -7.86
C GLU A 238 -16.77 -15.69 -6.80
N GLN A 239 -15.58 -16.29 -6.88
CA GLN A 239 -15.12 -17.27 -5.90
C GLN A 239 -14.87 -16.62 -4.53
N ILE A 240 -14.40 -15.39 -4.52
CA ILE A 240 -14.23 -14.60 -3.29
C ILE A 240 -15.59 -14.34 -2.67
N MET A 241 -16.56 -13.87 -3.45
CA MET A 241 -17.92 -13.62 -2.98
C MET A 241 -18.60 -14.88 -2.48
N MET A 242 -18.46 -16.03 -3.16
CA MET A 242 -19.00 -17.31 -2.66
C MET A 242 -18.44 -17.70 -1.30
N ARG A 243 -17.12 -17.50 -1.06
CA ARG A 243 -16.52 -17.75 0.27
C ARG A 243 -17.05 -16.79 1.33
N MET A 244 -17.19 -15.51 1.01
CA MET A 244 -17.76 -14.54 1.93
C MET A 244 -19.22 -14.86 2.26
N LEU A 245 -20.01 -15.23 1.27
CA LEU A 245 -21.41 -15.65 1.46
C LEU A 245 -21.52 -16.92 2.32
N ALA A 246 -20.72 -17.95 2.05
CA ALA A 246 -20.65 -19.17 2.84
C ALA A 246 -20.30 -18.89 4.32
N ALA A 247 -19.28 -18.04 4.53
CA ALA A 247 -18.86 -17.64 5.87
C ALA A 247 -19.94 -16.85 6.62
N LYS A 248 -20.63 -15.94 5.94
CA LYS A 248 -21.68 -15.06 6.50
C LYS A 248 -22.94 -15.84 6.87
N THR A 249 -23.37 -16.71 5.97
CA THR A 249 -24.63 -17.47 6.12
C THR A 249 -24.47 -18.74 6.94
N SER A 250 -23.24 -19.19 7.19
CA SER A 250 -22.93 -20.52 7.75
C SER A 250 -23.56 -21.66 6.91
N ILE A 251 -23.58 -21.48 5.58
CA ILE A 251 -23.91 -22.53 4.60
C ILE A 251 -22.58 -23.12 4.11
N PRO A 252 -22.45 -24.45 4.01
CA PRO A 252 -21.25 -25.07 3.50
C PRO A 252 -20.86 -24.49 2.12
N LEU A 253 -19.58 -24.14 1.94
CA LEU A 253 -19.10 -23.55 0.69
C LEU A 253 -19.42 -24.46 -0.52
N GLN A 254 -19.36 -25.78 -0.34
CA GLN A 254 -19.69 -26.75 -1.38
C GLN A 254 -21.15 -26.61 -1.83
N ASP A 255 -22.07 -26.43 -0.89
CA ASP A 255 -23.51 -26.31 -1.17
C ASP A 255 -23.81 -24.99 -1.90
N VAL A 256 -23.12 -23.91 -1.52
CA VAL A 256 -23.20 -22.62 -2.24
C VAL A 256 -22.68 -22.78 -3.66
N MET A 257 -21.53 -23.45 -3.87
CA MET A 257 -20.93 -23.64 -5.20
C MET A 257 -21.77 -24.54 -6.11
N THR A 258 -22.47 -25.55 -5.56
CA THR A 258 -23.30 -26.48 -6.32
C THR A 258 -24.77 -26.07 -6.38
N ALA A 259 -25.12 -24.94 -5.72
CA ALA A 259 -26.50 -24.48 -5.57
C ALA A 259 -27.45 -25.53 -4.93
N SER A 260 -26.89 -26.43 -4.11
CA SER A 260 -27.66 -27.44 -3.35
C SER A 260 -28.21 -26.85 -2.06
N LEU A 261 -29.21 -25.98 -2.19
CA LEU A 261 -29.74 -25.17 -1.09
C LEU A 261 -31.21 -25.41 -0.89
N ASP A 262 -31.64 -25.52 0.36
CA ASP A 262 -33.07 -25.52 0.74
C ASP A 262 -33.65 -24.09 0.75
N ASN A 263 -34.96 -23.96 0.95
CA ASN A 263 -35.64 -22.66 0.90
C ASN A 263 -35.14 -21.68 1.99
N GLU A 264 -34.80 -22.18 3.18
CA GLU A 264 -34.28 -21.36 4.27
C GLU A 264 -32.88 -20.87 3.95
N GLN A 265 -32.01 -21.74 3.40
CA GLN A 265 -30.68 -21.42 2.95
C GLN A 265 -30.71 -20.38 1.83
N TRP A 266 -31.63 -20.52 0.87
CA TRP A 266 -31.83 -19.50 -0.20
C TRP A 266 -32.22 -18.15 0.39
N SER A 267 -33.12 -18.10 1.37
CA SER A 267 -33.49 -16.84 2.03
C SER A 267 -32.31 -16.21 2.76
N ARG A 268 -31.53 -17.01 3.50
CA ARG A 268 -30.31 -16.51 4.18
C ARG A 268 -29.25 -16.00 3.17
N LEU A 269 -29.09 -16.69 2.05
CA LEU A 269 -28.17 -16.30 0.99
C LEU A 269 -28.59 -14.97 0.35
N SER A 270 -29.88 -14.82 0.02
CA SER A 270 -30.43 -13.58 -0.53
C SER A 270 -30.19 -12.38 0.39
N ASN A 271 -30.47 -12.54 1.69
CA ASN A 271 -30.22 -11.48 2.68
C ASN A 271 -28.73 -11.11 2.78
N ALA A 272 -27.84 -12.10 2.64
CA ALA A 272 -26.40 -11.84 2.63
C ALA A 272 -25.94 -11.15 1.34
N CYS A 273 -26.56 -11.47 0.19
CA CYS A 273 -26.29 -10.75 -1.06
C CYS A 273 -26.69 -9.27 -0.95
N ASP A 274 -27.89 -8.97 -0.42
CA ASP A 274 -28.36 -7.60 -0.20
C ASP A 274 -27.44 -6.84 0.78
N TYR A 275 -26.97 -7.51 1.82
CA TYR A 275 -26.00 -6.97 2.76
C TYR A 275 -24.72 -6.55 2.04
N TYR A 276 -24.08 -7.42 1.24
CA TYR A 276 -22.84 -7.09 0.56
C TYR A 276 -23.05 -6.07 -0.57
N ALA A 277 -24.17 -6.11 -1.29
CA ALA A 277 -24.52 -5.12 -2.31
C ALA A 277 -24.61 -3.70 -1.74
N SER A 278 -24.99 -3.56 -0.47
CA SER A 278 -25.04 -2.26 0.22
C SER A 278 -23.67 -1.79 0.75
N ARG A 279 -22.62 -2.62 0.72
CA ARG A 279 -21.30 -2.29 1.27
C ARG A 279 -20.33 -1.81 0.19
N LYS A 280 -19.36 -1.03 0.60
CA LYS A 280 -18.29 -0.53 -0.28
C LYS A 280 -17.14 -1.54 -0.35
N PHE A 281 -17.40 -2.63 -1.05
CA PHE A 281 -16.42 -3.69 -1.32
C PHE A 281 -16.11 -3.72 -2.81
N PHE A 282 -14.86 -3.42 -3.14
CA PHE A 282 -14.37 -3.35 -4.52
C PHE A 282 -13.37 -4.49 -4.73
N VAL A 283 -13.59 -5.28 -5.75
CA VAL A 283 -12.70 -6.40 -6.13
C VAL A 283 -12.12 -6.15 -7.51
N HIS A 284 -10.80 -6.30 -7.62
CA HIS A 284 -10.07 -6.30 -8.87
C HIS A 284 -9.42 -7.67 -9.04
N ASP A 285 -9.84 -8.45 -10.01
CA ASP A 285 -9.43 -9.82 -10.24
C ASP A 285 -8.64 -10.06 -11.53
N SER A 286 -7.96 -9.01 -12.00
CA SER A 286 -7.02 -9.15 -13.12
C SER A 286 -5.73 -9.84 -12.65
N GLY A 287 -5.35 -10.92 -13.31
CA GLY A 287 -4.15 -11.69 -12.96
C GLY A 287 -2.81 -10.95 -13.15
N TYR A 288 -2.84 -9.74 -13.68
CA TYR A 288 -1.64 -8.94 -13.98
C TYR A 288 -1.80 -7.53 -13.43
N VAL A 289 -1.06 -7.21 -12.39
CA VAL A 289 -1.03 -5.86 -11.82
C VAL A 289 0.39 -5.53 -11.32
N ASN A 290 0.83 -4.28 -11.55
CA ASN A 290 2.05 -3.74 -10.98
C ASN A 290 1.72 -2.69 -9.91
N ILE A 291 2.73 -2.28 -9.14
CA ILE A 291 2.56 -1.32 -8.03
C ILE A 291 2.01 0.03 -8.49
N HIS A 292 2.35 0.50 -9.69
CA HIS A 292 1.87 1.79 -10.21
C HIS A 292 0.39 1.73 -10.58
N GLN A 293 -0.07 0.61 -11.14
CA GLN A 293 -1.48 0.39 -11.45
C GLN A 293 -2.32 0.34 -10.16
N ILE A 294 -1.85 -0.38 -9.12
CA ILE A 294 -2.51 -0.39 -7.81
C ILE A 294 -2.59 1.03 -7.25
N ARG A 295 -1.48 1.78 -7.25
CA ARG A 295 -1.41 3.15 -6.75
C ARG A 295 -2.42 4.06 -7.45
N THR A 296 -2.51 3.97 -8.78
CA THR A 296 -3.45 4.74 -9.59
C THR A 296 -4.90 4.44 -9.26
N GLN A 297 -5.24 3.15 -9.23
CA GLN A 297 -6.60 2.72 -8.93
C GLN A 297 -7.00 3.08 -7.50
N MET A 298 -6.10 2.88 -6.54
CA MET A 298 -6.35 3.22 -5.14
C MET A 298 -6.55 4.73 -4.93
N ARG A 299 -5.72 5.58 -5.55
CA ARG A 299 -5.91 7.04 -5.50
C ARG A 299 -7.28 7.46 -6.04
N LYS A 300 -7.66 6.91 -7.20
CA LYS A 300 -8.96 7.18 -7.84
C LYS A 300 -10.12 6.72 -6.96
N LEU A 301 -10.06 5.50 -6.45
CA LEU A 301 -11.10 4.93 -5.61
C LEU A 301 -11.20 5.66 -4.27
N LYS A 302 -10.06 5.97 -3.61
CA LYS A 302 -10.06 6.69 -2.33
C LYS A 302 -10.58 8.12 -2.47
N ALA A 303 -10.33 8.80 -3.59
CA ALA A 303 -10.88 10.13 -3.87
C ALA A 303 -12.41 10.08 -4.09
N ALA A 304 -12.92 9.03 -4.76
CA ALA A 304 -14.35 8.85 -4.98
C ALA A 304 -15.08 8.29 -3.74
N HIS A 305 -14.37 7.51 -2.92
CA HIS A 305 -14.89 6.79 -1.75
C HIS A 305 -13.96 6.98 -0.55
N PRO A 306 -14.03 8.13 0.16
CA PRO A 306 -13.16 8.43 1.30
C PRO A 306 -13.28 7.42 2.46
N GLU A 307 -14.41 6.72 2.56
CA GLU A 307 -14.67 5.66 3.54
C GLU A 307 -13.83 4.38 3.36
N ILE A 308 -13.14 4.20 2.23
CA ILE A 308 -12.22 3.09 2.02
C ILE A 308 -11.10 3.16 3.06
N SER A 309 -10.97 2.11 3.87
CA SER A 309 -10.07 2.07 5.03
C SER A 309 -9.12 0.89 5.03
N LEU A 310 -9.22 0.00 4.05
CA LEU A 310 -8.37 -1.18 3.93
C LEU A 310 -8.14 -1.51 2.46
N CYS A 311 -6.88 -1.81 2.11
CA CYS A 311 -6.51 -2.42 0.83
C CYS A 311 -5.89 -3.79 1.08
N VAL A 312 -6.26 -4.77 0.27
CA VAL A 312 -5.78 -6.14 0.36
C VAL A 312 -5.26 -6.61 -0.99
N ILE A 313 -4.15 -7.36 -0.99
CA ILE A 313 -3.52 -7.90 -2.21
C ILE A 313 -3.24 -9.39 -2.02
N ASP A 314 -3.84 -10.25 -2.82
CA ASP A 314 -3.65 -11.70 -2.80
C ASP A 314 -3.11 -12.18 -4.15
N TYR A 315 -1.83 -12.45 -4.28
CA TYR A 315 -0.69 -12.35 -3.37
C TYR A 315 0.50 -11.66 -4.05
N ILE A 316 1.42 -11.11 -3.28
CA ILE A 316 2.58 -10.33 -3.76
C ILE A 316 3.37 -11.09 -4.84
N GLY A 317 3.50 -12.42 -4.70
CA GLY A 317 4.26 -13.23 -5.63
C GLY A 317 3.71 -13.30 -7.06
N LEU A 318 2.50 -12.80 -7.34
CA LEU A 318 1.94 -12.68 -8.69
C LEU A 318 2.03 -11.27 -9.26
N MET A 319 2.43 -10.28 -8.44
CA MET A 319 2.62 -8.92 -8.93
C MET A 319 3.79 -8.84 -9.90
N MET A 320 3.64 -7.98 -10.90
CA MET A 320 4.69 -7.66 -11.86
C MET A 320 5.57 -6.54 -11.33
N SER A 321 6.89 -6.70 -11.46
CA SER A 321 7.85 -5.62 -11.25
C SER A 321 7.92 -4.73 -12.50
N THR A 322 8.33 -3.49 -12.31
CA THR A 322 8.66 -2.59 -13.42
C THR A 322 9.94 -3.02 -14.14
N ASN A 323 10.82 -3.75 -13.46
CA ASN A 323 12.05 -4.31 -14.00
C ASN A 323 11.95 -5.84 -14.11
N ASN A 324 11.42 -6.33 -15.23
CA ASN A 324 11.23 -7.77 -15.47
C ASN A 324 12.55 -8.56 -15.63
N PHE A 325 13.69 -7.89 -15.81
CA PHE A 325 15.01 -8.53 -15.95
C PHE A 325 15.74 -8.70 -14.61
N ALA A 326 15.25 -8.08 -13.54
CA ALA A 326 15.86 -8.22 -12.22
C ALA A 326 15.55 -9.60 -11.60
N ASP A 327 16.43 -10.05 -10.71
CA ASP A 327 16.20 -11.26 -9.92
C ASP A 327 14.92 -11.15 -9.09
N ARG A 328 14.25 -12.28 -8.85
CA ARG A 328 12.95 -12.30 -8.18
C ARG A 328 12.95 -11.62 -6.82
N HIS A 329 14.01 -11.76 -6.04
CA HIS A 329 14.13 -11.11 -4.73
C HIS A 329 14.19 -9.59 -4.83
N VAL A 330 14.81 -9.03 -5.89
CA VAL A 330 14.85 -7.58 -6.15
C VAL A 330 13.47 -7.07 -6.57
N GLN A 331 12.75 -7.84 -7.39
CA GLN A 331 11.37 -7.50 -7.77
C GLN A 331 10.44 -7.45 -6.55
N ILE A 332 10.55 -8.44 -5.66
CA ILE A 332 9.75 -8.49 -4.42
C ILE A 332 10.11 -7.32 -3.49
N ALA A 333 11.38 -6.94 -3.42
CA ALA A 333 11.82 -5.78 -2.63
C ALA A 333 11.23 -4.46 -3.17
N GLU A 334 11.22 -4.27 -4.49
CA GLU A 334 10.58 -3.12 -5.14
C GLU A 334 9.09 -3.05 -4.79
N ILE A 335 8.38 -4.18 -4.95
CA ILE A 335 6.95 -4.28 -4.68
C ILE A 335 6.64 -4.00 -3.21
N SER A 336 7.37 -4.65 -2.29
CA SER A 336 7.20 -4.47 -0.84
C SER A 336 7.36 -3.01 -0.42
N ARG A 337 8.47 -2.39 -0.84
CA ARG A 337 8.73 -0.98 -0.58
C ARG A 337 7.67 -0.08 -1.19
N GLY A 338 7.23 -0.37 -2.41
CA GLY A 338 6.16 0.36 -3.09
C GLY A 338 4.83 0.29 -2.33
N LEU A 339 4.46 -0.87 -1.80
CA LEU A 339 3.26 -1.07 -0.99
C LEU A 339 3.36 -0.32 0.35
N LYS A 340 4.53 -0.33 1.01
CA LYS A 340 4.73 0.44 2.25
C LYS A 340 4.61 1.96 2.01
N LEU A 341 5.17 2.46 0.92
CA LEU A 341 5.04 3.86 0.54
C LEU A 341 3.57 4.21 0.23
N LEU A 342 2.86 3.33 -0.47
CA LEU A 342 1.45 3.51 -0.79
C LEU A 342 0.55 3.52 0.47
N ALA A 343 0.81 2.66 1.45
CA ALA A 343 0.10 2.65 2.73
C ALA A 343 0.22 4.00 3.45
N ARG A 344 1.45 4.55 3.49
CA ARG A 344 1.73 5.86 4.09
C ARG A 344 1.10 7.01 3.32
N GLU A 345 1.13 6.95 1.98
CA GLU A 345 0.56 7.97 1.10
C GLU A 345 -0.96 8.08 1.25
N LEU A 346 -1.65 6.94 1.31
CA LEU A 346 -3.10 6.88 1.40
C LEU A 346 -3.62 6.98 2.84
N ASP A 347 -2.70 7.04 3.81
CA ASP A 347 -3.00 7.00 5.25
C ASP A 347 -3.99 5.89 5.62
N MET A 348 -3.68 4.65 5.19
CA MET A 348 -4.51 3.47 5.42
C MET A 348 -3.66 2.20 5.50
N PRO A 349 -4.08 1.16 6.25
CA PRO A 349 -3.39 -0.13 6.26
C PRO A 349 -3.52 -0.85 4.91
N ILE A 350 -2.43 -1.51 4.52
CA ILE A 350 -2.40 -2.43 3.37
C ILE A 350 -2.04 -3.82 3.89
N ILE A 351 -2.90 -4.81 3.61
CA ILE A 351 -2.62 -6.21 3.84
C ILE A 351 -2.13 -6.82 2.54
N ALA A 352 -0.97 -7.45 2.57
CA ALA A 352 -0.43 -8.16 1.43
C ALA A 352 -0.16 -9.62 1.79
N LEU A 353 -0.66 -10.53 0.99
CA LEU A 353 -0.55 -11.96 1.22
C LEU A 353 0.75 -12.48 0.60
N SER A 354 1.40 -13.43 1.28
CA SER A 354 2.64 -14.04 0.81
C SER A 354 2.62 -15.56 1.00
N GLN A 355 3.37 -16.27 0.16
CA GLN A 355 3.53 -17.71 0.27
C GLN A 355 4.86 -18.06 0.93
N LEU A 356 4.84 -19.01 1.86
CA LEU A 356 6.03 -19.48 2.55
C LEU A 356 6.82 -20.50 1.72
N ASN A 357 8.13 -20.59 1.99
CA ASN A 357 9.01 -21.58 1.39
C ASN A 357 8.59 -23.02 1.81
N ARG A 358 8.83 -23.98 0.90
CA ARG A 358 8.56 -25.40 1.17
C ARG A 358 9.51 -26.02 2.19
N THR A 359 10.67 -25.44 2.41
CA THR A 359 11.70 -25.96 3.32
C THR A 359 11.21 -26.13 4.76
N LEU A 360 10.20 -25.34 5.18
CA LEU A 360 9.62 -25.48 6.52
C LEU A 360 8.97 -26.86 6.74
N GLU A 361 8.48 -27.53 5.67
CA GLU A 361 7.82 -28.84 5.76
C GLU A 361 8.79 -29.97 6.13
N ALA A 362 10.09 -29.77 5.91
CA ALA A 362 11.14 -30.73 6.27
C ALA A 362 11.55 -30.64 7.76
N ARG A 363 11.11 -29.61 8.50
CA ARG A 363 11.45 -29.45 9.91
C ARG A 363 10.56 -30.31 10.82
N ALA A 364 11.08 -30.70 11.96
CA ALA A 364 10.30 -31.37 13.01
C ALA A 364 9.20 -30.44 13.54
N ASN A 365 9.51 -29.18 13.82
CA ASN A 365 8.52 -28.15 14.13
C ASN A 365 8.18 -27.36 12.85
N LYS A 366 6.99 -27.57 12.33
CA LYS A 366 6.49 -26.96 11.09
C LYS A 366 5.82 -25.61 11.31
N ARG A 367 5.91 -25.02 12.54
CA ARG A 367 5.43 -23.64 12.77
C ARG A 367 6.30 -22.66 11.99
N PRO A 368 5.68 -21.76 11.21
CA PRO A 368 6.39 -20.76 10.42
C PRO A 368 7.19 -19.78 11.28
N MET A 369 8.30 -19.30 10.72
CA MET A 369 9.14 -18.24 11.28
C MET A 369 9.55 -17.25 10.18
N LEU A 370 10.14 -16.12 10.54
CA LEU A 370 10.50 -15.05 9.57
C LEU A 370 11.40 -15.55 8.45
N SER A 371 12.34 -16.43 8.74
CA SER A 371 13.23 -17.03 7.73
C SER A 371 12.52 -17.89 6.66
N ASP A 372 11.25 -18.26 6.89
CA ASP A 372 10.45 -19.02 5.92
C ASP A 372 9.75 -18.16 4.88
N LEU A 373 9.78 -16.83 5.06
CA LEU A 373 9.33 -15.91 4.04
C LEU A 373 10.24 -16.06 2.81
N ARG A 374 9.70 -16.50 1.69
CA ARG A 374 10.43 -16.77 0.46
C ARG A 374 10.97 -15.46 -0.15
N GLU A 375 12.29 -15.44 -0.45
CA GLU A 375 12.94 -14.34 -1.21
C GLU A 375 12.86 -12.95 -0.57
N SER A 376 12.81 -12.81 0.77
CA SER A 376 12.18 -11.63 1.35
C SER A 376 12.79 -11.04 2.62
N GLY A 377 14.09 -10.93 2.73
CA GLY A 377 14.66 -9.98 3.71
C GLY A 377 14.06 -8.57 3.58
N ALA A 378 13.65 -8.17 2.37
CA ALA A 378 13.01 -6.89 2.12
C ALA A 378 11.58 -6.81 2.68
N ILE A 379 10.74 -7.85 2.48
CA ILE A 379 9.39 -7.89 3.08
C ILE A 379 9.49 -7.80 4.60
N GLU A 380 10.45 -8.53 5.19
CA GLU A 380 10.67 -8.47 6.63
C GLU A 380 11.05 -7.05 7.09
N GLN A 381 11.88 -6.33 6.33
CA GLN A 381 12.29 -4.97 6.68
C GLN A 381 11.14 -3.95 6.53
N ASP A 382 10.39 -4.01 5.44
CA ASP A 382 9.35 -3.02 5.09
C ASP A 382 8.07 -3.20 5.90
N ALA A 383 7.68 -4.46 6.22
CA ALA A 383 6.45 -4.74 6.94
C ALA A 383 6.49 -4.23 8.39
N ASP A 384 5.37 -3.68 8.85
CA ASP A 384 5.16 -3.30 10.25
C ASP A 384 4.68 -4.48 11.08
N MET A 385 3.85 -5.33 10.48
CA MET A 385 3.37 -6.57 11.10
C MET A 385 3.50 -7.73 10.11
N ILE A 386 3.83 -8.91 10.65
CA ILE A 386 3.89 -10.16 9.89
C ILE A 386 3.14 -11.23 10.68
N PHE A 387 2.11 -11.77 10.07
CA PHE A 387 1.31 -12.85 10.61
C PHE A 387 1.53 -14.12 9.80
N PHE A 388 1.66 -15.24 10.50
CA PHE A 388 1.66 -16.55 9.89
C PHE A 388 0.39 -17.30 10.27
N VAL A 389 -0.21 -17.99 9.31
CA VAL A 389 -1.32 -18.90 9.56
C VAL A 389 -0.80 -20.32 9.61
N TYR A 390 -1.03 -20.99 10.73
CA TYR A 390 -0.61 -22.37 10.97
C TYR A 390 -1.79 -23.24 11.42
N ARG A 391 -1.88 -24.43 10.86
CA ARG A 391 -2.87 -25.46 11.20
C ARG A 391 -2.17 -26.80 11.32
N ASP A 392 -2.03 -27.27 12.55
CA ASP A 392 -1.31 -28.50 12.87
C ASP A 392 -2.01 -29.73 12.27
N ASP A 393 -3.34 -29.76 12.33
CA ASP A 393 -4.17 -30.85 11.81
C ASP A 393 -3.91 -31.17 10.35
N VAL A 394 -3.57 -30.17 9.53
CA VAL A 394 -3.23 -30.36 8.11
C VAL A 394 -1.98 -31.23 7.95
N TYR A 395 -0.95 -30.97 8.76
CA TYR A 395 0.30 -31.74 8.71
C TYR A 395 0.12 -33.13 9.30
N ARG A 396 -0.60 -33.26 10.43
CA ARG A 396 -0.91 -34.56 11.02
C ARG A 396 -1.71 -35.44 10.05
N GLU A 397 -2.68 -34.89 9.37
CA GLU A 397 -3.45 -35.64 8.36
C GLU A 397 -2.60 -36.09 7.17
N GLN A 398 -1.62 -35.26 6.74
CA GLN A 398 -0.68 -35.65 5.71
C GLN A 398 0.25 -36.78 6.17
N GLU A 399 0.77 -36.69 7.38
CA GLU A 399 1.62 -37.72 7.98
C GLU A 399 0.87 -39.06 8.13
N GLU A 400 -0.38 -39.02 8.57
CA GLU A 400 -1.23 -40.22 8.64
C GLU A 400 -1.46 -40.86 7.27
N LYS A 401 -1.79 -40.05 6.24
CA LYS A 401 -1.98 -40.54 4.87
C LYS A 401 -0.68 -41.16 4.29
N GLU A 402 0.47 -40.57 4.60
CA GLU A 402 1.75 -41.13 4.17
C GLU A 402 2.07 -42.44 4.91
N ALA A 403 1.83 -42.50 6.23
CA ALA A 403 2.03 -43.69 7.04
C ALA A 403 1.13 -44.85 6.56
N GLU A 404 -0.16 -44.54 6.29
CA GLU A 404 -1.12 -45.49 5.72
C GLU A 404 -0.68 -46.04 4.36
N LYS A 405 -0.20 -45.15 3.45
CA LYS A 405 0.35 -45.57 2.16
C LYS A 405 1.58 -46.44 2.28
N ARG A 406 2.51 -46.16 3.22
CA ARG A 406 3.69 -46.96 3.46
C ARG A 406 3.33 -48.35 4.01
N ALA A 407 2.41 -48.41 4.99
CA ALA A 407 1.92 -49.66 5.53
C ALA A 407 1.23 -50.53 4.47
N ALA A 408 0.41 -49.92 3.63
CA ALA A 408 -0.24 -50.60 2.49
C ALA A 408 0.79 -51.16 1.47
N ALA A 409 1.83 -50.40 1.15
CA ALA A 409 2.93 -50.83 0.27
C ALA A 409 3.72 -52.00 0.86
N GLU A 410 3.82 -52.07 2.19
CA GLU A 410 4.52 -53.15 2.93
C GLU A 410 3.59 -54.32 3.30
N GLY A 411 2.29 -54.27 2.91
CA GLY A 411 1.30 -55.30 3.19
C GLY A 411 0.96 -55.43 4.69
N ARG A 412 1.21 -54.37 5.49
CA ARG A 412 0.93 -54.36 6.92
C ARG A 412 -0.40 -53.68 7.25
N PRO A 413 -1.19 -54.16 8.21
CA PRO A 413 -2.34 -53.41 8.69
C PRO A 413 -1.89 -52.10 9.35
N TYR A 414 -2.64 -51.02 9.10
CA TYR A 414 -2.37 -49.74 9.71
C TYR A 414 -3.57 -49.22 10.48
N GLU A 415 -3.38 -48.87 11.75
CA GLU A 415 -4.37 -48.24 12.57
C GLU A 415 -4.09 -46.73 12.63
N ARG A 416 -5.06 -45.93 12.24
CA ARG A 416 -4.96 -44.48 12.27
C ARG A 416 -4.80 -43.96 13.69
N LYS A 417 -3.76 -43.17 13.94
CA LYS A 417 -3.50 -42.55 15.23
C LYS A 417 -4.13 -41.16 15.33
N PHE A 418 -4.42 -40.53 14.20
CA PHE A 418 -5.03 -39.21 14.16
C PHE A 418 -6.17 -39.16 13.14
N THR A 419 -7.32 -38.63 13.56
CA THR A 419 -8.46 -38.35 12.69
C THR A 419 -8.87 -36.89 12.89
N PRO A 420 -8.74 -36.04 11.85
CA PRO A 420 -9.06 -34.62 11.99
C PRO A 420 -10.58 -34.45 12.25
N ASN A 421 -10.92 -33.45 13.06
CA ASN A 421 -12.32 -33.05 13.19
C ASN A 421 -12.81 -32.50 11.84
N LYS A 422 -13.92 -33.03 11.34
CA LYS A 422 -14.48 -32.64 10.04
C LYS A 422 -15.14 -31.28 10.06
N LEU A 423 -15.59 -30.79 11.20
CA LEU A 423 -16.36 -29.55 11.34
C LEU A 423 -15.44 -28.34 11.62
N GLN A 424 -14.57 -28.49 12.60
CA GLN A 424 -13.68 -27.41 13.04
C GLN A 424 -12.34 -27.95 13.50
N GLU A 425 -11.33 -27.07 13.48
CA GLU A 425 -10.00 -27.37 14.01
C GLU A 425 -9.39 -26.11 14.64
N THR A 426 -8.41 -26.31 15.52
CA THR A 426 -7.64 -25.21 16.06
C THR A 426 -6.59 -24.75 15.03
N ALA A 427 -6.50 -23.45 14.86
CA ALA A 427 -5.48 -22.79 14.05
C ALA A 427 -4.76 -21.73 14.89
N GLU A 428 -3.55 -21.38 14.49
CA GLU A 428 -2.74 -20.35 15.14
C GLU A 428 -2.51 -19.20 14.18
N ILE A 429 -2.72 -17.97 14.65
CA ILE A 429 -2.21 -16.75 14.03
C ILE A 429 -0.93 -16.40 14.78
N ILE A 430 0.23 -16.67 14.18
CA ILE A 430 1.53 -16.42 14.77
C ILE A 430 1.96 -15.00 14.38
N ILE A 431 2.11 -14.11 15.34
CA ILE A 431 2.62 -12.76 15.15
C ILE A 431 4.15 -12.84 15.15
N GLY A 432 4.74 -12.99 13.97
CA GLY A 432 6.20 -13.11 13.81
C GLY A 432 6.92 -11.78 13.90
N LYS A 433 6.24 -10.68 13.54
CA LYS A 433 6.76 -9.31 13.67
C LYS A 433 5.62 -8.36 14.03
N ASN A 434 5.90 -7.45 14.96
CA ASN A 434 5.03 -6.33 15.30
C ASN A 434 5.89 -5.15 15.75
N ARG A 435 6.02 -4.11 14.92
CA ARG A 435 6.85 -2.94 15.24
C ARG A 435 6.34 -2.13 16.43
N ASN A 436 5.03 -2.18 16.68
CA ASN A 436 4.37 -1.31 17.64
C ASN A 436 3.71 -2.08 18.80
N GLY A 437 4.06 -3.35 18.98
CA GLY A 437 3.47 -4.20 20.02
C GLY A 437 4.20 -5.52 20.19
N GLU A 438 3.51 -6.47 20.82
CA GLU A 438 4.08 -7.77 21.17
C GLU A 438 3.98 -8.77 20.00
N THR A 439 4.96 -9.66 19.92
CA THR A 439 4.90 -10.90 19.13
C THR A 439 4.27 -12.01 19.97
N GLY A 440 3.84 -13.09 19.33
CA GLY A 440 3.28 -14.25 20.03
C GLY A 440 2.24 -14.97 19.18
N ASN A 441 1.49 -15.87 19.79
CA ASN A 441 0.47 -16.67 19.10
C ASN A 441 -0.91 -16.27 19.58
N VAL A 442 -1.87 -16.33 18.65
CA VAL A 442 -3.31 -16.19 18.92
C VAL A 442 -3.99 -17.46 18.40
N GLU A 443 -4.64 -18.20 19.27
CA GLU A 443 -5.40 -19.38 18.89
C GLU A 443 -6.79 -19.00 18.39
N VAL A 444 -7.19 -19.59 17.27
CA VAL A 444 -8.49 -19.39 16.63
C VAL A 444 -9.08 -20.71 16.18
N LEU A 445 -10.40 -20.77 16.02
CA LEU A 445 -11.10 -21.92 15.46
C LEU A 445 -11.26 -21.73 13.95
N PHE A 446 -10.96 -22.75 13.19
CA PHE A 446 -11.22 -22.79 11.76
C PHE A 446 -12.38 -23.72 11.44
N HIS A 447 -13.48 -23.14 10.95
CA HIS A 447 -14.67 -23.87 10.49
C HIS A 447 -14.51 -24.24 9.02
N LYS A 448 -14.10 -25.48 8.75
CA LYS A 448 -13.73 -25.97 7.41
C LYS A 448 -14.84 -25.81 6.38
N GLN A 449 -16.07 -26.17 6.76
CA GLN A 449 -17.22 -26.17 5.86
C GLN A 449 -17.58 -24.77 5.37
N PHE A 450 -17.45 -23.76 6.26
CA PHE A 450 -17.84 -22.38 5.98
C PHE A 450 -16.66 -21.52 5.53
N SER A 451 -15.46 -22.09 5.48
CA SER A 451 -14.23 -21.33 5.18
C SER A 451 -14.11 -20.08 6.07
N ARG A 452 -14.23 -20.24 7.40
CA ARG A 452 -14.27 -19.14 8.37
C ARG A 452 -13.41 -19.40 9.58
N PHE A 453 -12.63 -18.38 10.00
CA PHE A 453 -12.01 -18.34 11.32
C PHE A 453 -12.94 -17.67 12.34
N ALA A 454 -12.86 -18.10 13.58
CA ALA A 454 -13.58 -17.53 14.71
C ALA A 454 -12.69 -17.46 15.95
N SER A 455 -12.92 -16.50 16.82
CA SER A 455 -12.25 -16.43 18.11
C SER A 455 -12.61 -17.66 18.96
N LYS A 456 -11.66 -18.16 19.73
CA LYS A 456 -11.93 -19.19 20.73
C LYS A 456 -12.84 -18.62 21.84
N PRO A 457 -13.84 -19.35 22.32
CA PRO A 457 -14.63 -18.91 23.49
C PRO A 457 -13.72 -18.70 24.70
N TYR A 458 -13.89 -17.58 25.38
CA TYR A 458 -13.15 -17.28 26.61
C TYR A 458 -13.54 -18.29 27.70
N GLY A 459 -12.59 -19.05 28.26
CA GLY A 459 -12.85 -20.03 29.34
C GLY A 459 -12.84 -21.51 28.94
N ALA A 460 -12.61 -21.86 27.66
CA ALA A 460 -12.57 -23.28 27.26
C ALA A 460 -11.22 -23.99 27.58
N ALA A 461 -10.23 -23.28 28.11
CA ALA A 461 -8.91 -23.87 28.43
C ALA A 461 -8.84 -24.52 29.84
N GLU A 462 -9.82 -24.31 30.72
CA GLU A 462 -9.76 -24.83 32.10
C GLU A 462 -10.72 -26.02 32.36
N ALA A 463 -11.47 -26.48 31.36
CA ALA A 463 -12.49 -27.52 31.57
C ALA A 463 -12.02 -28.96 31.27
N VAL A 464 -10.75 -29.21 30.96
CA VAL A 464 -10.24 -30.55 30.55
C VAL A 464 -9.35 -31.22 31.60
N GLU A 465 -9.06 -30.61 32.73
CA GLU A 465 -8.15 -31.20 33.76
C GLU A 465 -8.82 -31.59 35.09
N PHE A 466 -10.14 -31.83 35.16
CA PHE A 466 -10.76 -32.43 36.33
C PHE A 466 -11.80 -33.49 35.96
N GLN A 467 -11.37 -34.63 35.48
CA GLN A 467 -11.97 -35.94 35.71
C GLN A 467 -10.85 -36.99 35.67
N GLY A 468 -10.27 -37.23 36.84
CA GLY A 468 -9.31 -38.27 37.13
C GLY A 468 -9.93 -39.51 37.67
#